data_0d15459457001d440f9556ff995e2a53
#
_entry.id   0d15459457001d440f9556ff995e2a53
#
_cell.length_a   1.000
_cell.length_b   1.000
_cell.length_c   1.000
_cell.angle_alpha   90.00
_cell.angle_beta   90.00
_cell.angle_gamma   90.00
#
_symmetry.space_group_name_H-M   'P 1'
#
loop_
_entity.id
_entity.type
_entity.pdbx_description
1 polymer ?
#
loop_
_entity_poly.entity_id
_entity_poly.type
_entity_poly.pdbx_seq_one_letter_code
_entity_poly.pdbx_strand_id
1 'polypeptide(L)'
;MISTALIVGLISLVYKPMYSVTVNGEFLGYTSNKSKLQKRINEYIESKDNSNVAFIDIKDLPEYSLCLLKKDNQANDEEIFEKVKNSGTTYYEYYAIVVSNEEKYYVGTKDEAEAIINELKSKKSTNINKIAYTQVHSTEMKEFTEKDKVVTALYVKPVVVATSAYATYKGQKIASTETPSSAVLGIGLIRPVSGIITSRFGQRASGKHTGLDIATSTGTTI
;
A
#
# COMPACT_ATOMS: atom_id res chain seq x y z
N MET A 1 30.42 -38.37 51.93
CA MET A 1 29.18 -37.72 51.47
C MET A 1 28.75 -36.50 52.30
N ILE A 2 29.01 -36.42 53.60
CA ILE A 2 28.61 -35.29 54.46
C ILE A 2 29.35 -33.99 54.09
N SER A 3 30.63 -34.05 53.65
CA SER A 3 31.45 -32.87 53.30
C SER A 3 30.96 -32.11 52.05
N THR A 4 30.50 -32.81 51.02
CA THR A 4 30.02 -32.17 49.77
C THR A 4 28.67 -31.46 49.96
N ALA A 5 27.75 -32.05 50.76
CA ALA A 5 26.46 -31.41 51.07
C ALA A 5 26.68 -30.10 51.89
N LEU A 6 27.67 -30.06 52.76
CA LEU A 6 27.95 -28.89 53.58
C LEU A 6 28.57 -27.75 52.74
N ILE A 7 29.42 -28.07 51.76
CA ILE A 7 30.00 -27.09 50.81
C ILE A 7 28.90 -26.53 49.91
N VAL A 8 28.03 -27.35 49.34
CA VAL A 8 26.91 -26.91 48.50
C VAL A 8 25.93 -26.05 49.32
N GLY A 9 25.68 -26.40 50.58
CA GLY A 9 24.87 -25.58 51.49
C GLY A 9 25.48 -24.19 51.74
N LEU A 10 26.77 -24.09 51.98
CA LEU A 10 27.48 -22.82 52.19
C LEU A 10 27.46 -21.94 50.91
N ILE A 11 27.70 -22.55 49.75
CA ILE A 11 27.64 -21.83 48.46
C ILE A 11 26.21 -21.30 48.24
N SER A 12 25.16 -22.06 48.50
CA SER A 12 23.76 -21.65 48.32
C SER A 12 23.31 -20.55 49.29
N LEU A 13 24.01 -20.32 50.39
CA LEU A 13 23.75 -19.22 51.32
C LEU A 13 24.23 -17.88 50.76
N VAL A 14 25.31 -17.83 49.98
CA VAL A 14 25.98 -16.61 49.48
C VAL A 14 25.67 -16.37 48.00
N TYR A 15 25.52 -17.43 47.23
CA TYR A 15 25.35 -17.36 45.77
C TYR A 15 23.97 -17.90 45.35
N LYS A 16 23.49 -17.38 44.20
CA LYS A 16 22.29 -17.86 43.52
C LYS A 16 22.61 -18.12 42.04
N PRO A 17 21.97 -19.12 41.41
CA PRO A 17 22.08 -19.33 39.98
C PRO A 17 21.32 -18.21 39.25
N MET A 18 21.94 -17.64 38.25
CA MET A 18 21.37 -16.66 37.33
C MET A 18 21.86 -16.96 35.91
N TYR A 19 21.34 -16.27 34.95
CA TYR A 19 21.79 -16.34 33.56
C TYR A 19 22.32 -14.97 33.16
N SER A 20 23.56 -14.92 32.65
CA SER A 20 24.04 -13.78 31.90
C SER A 20 23.39 -13.78 30.53
N VAL A 21 22.98 -12.61 30.06
CA VAL A 21 22.31 -12.42 28.79
C VAL A 21 23.21 -11.59 27.88
N THR A 22 23.47 -12.12 26.69
CA THR A 22 24.25 -11.43 25.67
C THR A 22 23.47 -11.40 24.36
N VAL A 23 23.66 -10.36 23.56
CA VAL A 23 23.13 -10.25 22.20
C VAL A 23 24.29 -9.84 21.31
N ASN A 24 24.56 -10.60 20.27
CA ASN A 24 25.69 -10.38 19.37
C ASN A 24 27.04 -10.19 20.10
N GLY A 25 27.23 -10.94 21.21
CA GLY A 25 28.43 -10.86 22.05
C GLY A 25 28.47 -9.68 23.03
N GLU A 26 27.53 -8.74 22.97
CA GLU A 26 27.39 -7.65 23.93
C GLU A 26 26.63 -8.12 25.18
N PHE A 27 27.20 -7.89 26.35
CA PHE A 27 26.55 -8.20 27.62
C PHE A 27 25.46 -7.19 27.95
N LEU A 28 24.23 -7.67 28.17
CA LEU A 28 23.06 -6.83 28.45
C LEU A 28 22.66 -6.80 29.94
N GLY A 29 22.96 -7.86 30.68
CA GLY A 29 22.57 -7.95 32.09
C GLY A 29 22.37 -9.42 32.54
N TYR A 30 21.67 -9.57 33.66
CA TYR A 30 21.39 -10.87 34.25
C TYR A 30 19.88 -11.10 34.38
N THR A 31 19.43 -12.34 34.15
CA THR A 31 18.07 -12.78 34.47
C THR A 31 18.06 -13.94 35.46
N SER A 32 17.11 -13.95 36.36
CA SER A 32 16.86 -15.08 37.26
C SER A 32 16.00 -16.17 36.61
N ASN A 33 15.27 -15.84 35.54
CA ASN A 33 14.37 -16.75 34.86
C ASN A 33 14.43 -16.59 33.33
N LYS A 34 15.36 -17.35 32.73
CA LYS A 34 15.53 -17.41 31.27
C LYS A 34 14.21 -17.65 30.53
N SER A 35 13.41 -18.61 30.99
CA SER A 35 12.18 -19.00 30.27
C SER A 35 11.13 -17.87 30.28
N LYS A 36 11.04 -17.13 31.38
CA LYS A 36 10.10 -16.00 31.49
C LYS A 36 10.50 -14.84 30.56
N LEU A 37 11.79 -14.50 30.57
CA LEU A 37 12.31 -13.45 29.70
C LEU A 37 12.18 -13.82 28.23
N GLN A 38 12.57 -15.04 27.84
CA GLN A 38 12.44 -15.53 26.48
C GLN A 38 10.98 -15.55 25.99
N LYS A 39 10.06 -15.99 26.85
CA LYS A 39 8.63 -15.99 26.55
C LYS A 39 8.14 -14.57 26.27
N ARG A 40 8.52 -13.61 27.10
CA ARG A 40 8.15 -12.18 26.90
C ARG A 40 8.68 -11.61 25.60
N ILE A 41 9.92 -11.95 25.23
CA ILE A 41 10.52 -11.53 23.96
C ILE A 41 9.77 -12.17 22.78
N ASN A 42 9.45 -13.44 22.85
CA ASN A 42 8.70 -14.14 21.81
C ASN A 42 7.29 -13.54 21.66
N GLU A 43 6.60 -13.28 22.77
CA GLU A 43 5.29 -12.64 22.77
C GLU A 43 5.34 -11.25 22.11
N TYR A 44 6.41 -10.49 22.31
CA TYR A 44 6.60 -9.20 21.64
C TYR A 44 6.82 -9.36 20.14
N ILE A 45 7.66 -10.31 19.71
CA ILE A 45 7.91 -10.59 18.28
C ILE A 45 6.64 -11.05 17.56
N GLU A 46 5.82 -11.86 18.26
CA GLU A 46 4.57 -12.41 17.72
C GLU A 46 3.38 -11.45 17.87
N SER A 47 3.52 -10.37 18.67
CA SER A 47 2.44 -9.43 18.91
C SER A 47 2.09 -8.68 17.61
N LYS A 48 0.95 -9.04 17.04
CA LYS A 48 0.26 -8.25 16.02
C LYS A 48 -0.64 -7.27 16.77
N ASP A 49 -0.07 -6.16 17.17
CA ASP A 49 -0.88 -5.04 17.63
C ASP A 49 -1.75 -4.55 16.46
N ASN A 50 -2.92 -3.96 16.76
CA ASN A 50 -3.90 -3.47 15.75
C ASN A 50 -3.36 -2.34 14.84
N SER A 51 -2.06 -2.13 14.81
CA SER A 51 -1.34 -1.03 14.16
C SER A 51 -0.76 -1.37 12.78
N ASN A 52 -1.33 -2.35 12.06
CA ASN A 52 -0.81 -2.81 10.76
C ASN A 52 0.63 -3.36 10.82
N VAL A 53 1.07 -3.85 11.97
CA VAL A 53 2.36 -4.53 12.10
C VAL A 53 2.27 -5.90 11.43
N ALA A 54 3.11 -6.12 10.41
CA ALA A 54 3.23 -7.41 9.74
C ALA A 54 4.07 -8.37 10.59
N PHE A 55 5.26 -7.94 10.96
CA PHE A 55 6.21 -8.66 11.80
C PHE A 55 7.28 -7.72 12.35
N ILE A 56 7.97 -8.19 13.38
CA ILE A 56 9.14 -7.52 13.95
C ILE A 56 10.35 -8.40 13.67
N ASP A 57 11.34 -7.86 12.99
CA ASP A 57 12.60 -8.54 12.68
C ASP A 57 13.65 -8.20 13.75
N ILE A 58 14.03 -9.19 14.54
CA ILE A 58 15.13 -9.10 15.51
C ILE A 58 16.24 -10.02 15.01
N LYS A 59 17.29 -9.42 14.48
CA LYS A 59 18.41 -10.15 13.85
C LYS A 59 19.14 -11.05 14.83
N ASP A 60 19.37 -10.55 16.04
CA ASP A 60 20.18 -11.23 17.04
C ASP A 60 19.35 -11.48 18.29
N LEU A 61 18.97 -12.74 18.50
CA LEU A 61 18.24 -13.18 19.70
C LEU A 61 19.17 -13.30 20.89
N PRO A 62 18.67 -13.11 22.14
CA PRO A 62 19.49 -13.25 23.33
C PRO A 62 20.05 -14.67 23.53
N GLU A 63 21.32 -14.74 23.85
CA GLU A 63 22.02 -15.92 24.31
C GLU A 63 22.10 -15.92 25.84
N TYR A 64 22.00 -17.09 26.44
CA TYR A 64 21.91 -17.25 27.88
C TYR A 64 23.00 -18.21 28.39
N SER A 65 23.84 -17.74 29.30
CA SER A 65 24.85 -18.55 29.96
C SER A 65 24.62 -18.62 31.47
N LEU A 66 24.54 -19.83 32.00
CA LEU A 66 24.34 -20.04 33.44
C LEU A 66 25.57 -19.54 34.21
N CYS A 67 25.33 -18.75 35.25
CA CYS A 67 26.36 -18.24 36.14
C CYS A 67 25.92 -18.27 37.61
N LEU A 68 26.86 -18.28 38.53
CA LEU A 68 26.62 -18.17 39.96
C LEU A 68 27.01 -16.75 40.41
N LEU A 69 26.03 -15.99 40.86
CA LEU A 69 26.23 -14.62 41.35
C LEU A 69 25.91 -14.51 42.81
N LYS A 70 26.51 -13.54 43.50
CA LYS A 70 26.14 -13.20 44.88
C LYS A 70 24.68 -12.86 44.95
N LYS A 71 24.03 -13.11 46.05
CA LYS A 71 22.59 -12.92 46.26
C LYS A 71 22.13 -11.48 46.16
N ASP A 72 23.03 -10.52 46.38
CA ASP A 72 22.81 -9.07 46.24
C ASP A 72 22.64 -8.61 44.77
N ASN A 73 23.12 -9.38 43.79
CA ASN A 73 22.91 -9.04 42.40
C ASN A 73 21.44 -9.14 42.02
N GLN A 74 20.94 -8.16 41.29
CA GLN A 74 19.54 -8.09 40.83
C GLN A 74 19.43 -8.50 39.36
N ALA A 75 18.26 -9.00 39.00
CA ALA A 75 17.91 -9.25 37.60
C ALA A 75 17.57 -7.93 36.89
N ASN A 76 17.94 -7.83 35.63
CA ASN A 76 17.73 -6.67 34.79
C ASN A 76 16.73 -6.96 33.65
N ASP A 77 15.73 -7.81 33.92
CA ASP A 77 14.80 -8.31 32.86
C ASP A 77 14.16 -7.22 32.05
N GLU A 78 13.77 -6.10 32.66
CA GLU A 78 13.16 -4.96 31.97
C GLU A 78 14.16 -4.25 31.06
N GLU A 79 15.35 -3.97 31.56
CA GLU A 79 16.40 -3.30 30.77
C GLU A 79 16.84 -4.17 29.58
N ILE A 80 17.00 -5.48 29.80
CA ILE A 80 17.31 -6.44 28.73
C ILE A 80 16.18 -6.46 27.68
N PHE A 81 14.93 -6.54 28.14
CA PHE A 81 13.78 -6.55 27.23
C PHE A 81 13.71 -5.30 26.37
N GLU A 82 13.86 -4.10 26.96
CA GLU A 82 13.85 -2.84 26.19
C GLU A 82 15.04 -2.74 25.22
N LYS A 83 16.22 -3.21 25.58
CA LYS A 83 17.37 -3.25 24.65
C LYS A 83 17.10 -4.17 23.47
N VAL A 84 16.56 -5.38 23.70
CA VAL A 84 16.20 -6.30 22.63
C VAL A 84 15.08 -5.73 21.75
N LYS A 85 14.07 -5.13 22.34
CA LYS A 85 12.97 -4.48 21.64
C LYS A 85 13.47 -3.34 20.72
N ASN A 86 14.37 -2.50 21.24
CA ASN A 86 14.92 -1.37 20.49
C ASN A 86 15.91 -1.80 19.37
N SER A 87 16.41 -3.04 19.40
CA SER A 87 17.21 -3.61 18.30
C SER A 87 16.37 -4.15 17.16
N GLY A 88 15.06 -4.32 17.38
CA GLY A 88 14.11 -4.83 16.39
C GLY A 88 13.75 -3.80 15.33
N THR A 89 13.54 -4.29 14.12
CA THR A 89 12.96 -3.51 13.01
C THR A 89 11.53 -3.92 12.81
N THR A 90 10.60 -2.98 12.97
CA THR A 90 9.17 -3.23 12.74
C THR A 90 8.84 -3.06 11.26
N TYR A 91 8.18 -4.06 10.69
CA TYR A 91 7.63 -4.02 9.34
C TYR A 91 6.11 -3.88 9.42
N TYR A 92 5.58 -2.92 8.67
CA TYR A 92 4.15 -2.66 8.55
C TYR A 92 3.62 -3.30 7.28
N GLU A 93 2.38 -3.79 7.32
CA GLU A 93 1.63 -4.28 6.17
C GLU A 93 0.51 -3.30 5.83
N TYR A 94 0.44 -2.92 4.57
CA TYR A 94 -0.64 -2.11 4.04
C TYR A 94 -0.83 -2.40 2.54
N TYR A 95 -1.89 -1.84 1.98
CA TYR A 95 -2.24 -2.05 0.58
C TYR A 95 -2.16 -0.74 -0.18
N ALA A 96 -1.35 -0.72 -1.25
CA ALA A 96 -1.23 0.41 -2.15
C ALA A 96 -2.22 0.28 -3.31
N ILE A 97 -3.00 1.31 -3.56
CA ILE A 97 -3.84 1.43 -4.75
C ILE A 97 -2.97 1.98 -5.88
N VAL A 98 -2.76 1.16 -6.89
CA VAL A 98 -1.87 1.42 -8.03
C VAL A 98 -2.69 1.89 -9.21
N VAL A 99 -2.31 3.02 -9.79
CA VAL A 99 -2.95 3.60 -10.99
C VAL A 99 -1.89 3.75 -12.07
N SER A 100 -2.05 3.04 -13.18
CA SER A 100 -1.09 3.07 -14.31
C SER A 100 0.36 2.75 -13.87
N ASN A 101 0.54 1.76 -12.98
CA ASN A 101 1.79 1.31 -12.37
C ASN A 101 2.43 2.29 -11.37
N GLU A 102 1.71 3.31 -10.90
CA GLU A 102 2.15 4.20 -9.83
C GLU A 102 1.28 4.03 -8.59
N GLU A 103 1.90 3.91 -7.42
CA GLU A 103 1.19 3.92 -6.14
C GLU A 103 0.65 5.32 -5.86
N LYS A 104 -0.66 5.45 -5.65
CA LYS A 104 -1.33 6.74 -5.47
C LYS A 104 -1.95 6.92 -4.08
N TYR A 105 -2.52 5.85 -3.53
CA TYR A 105 -3.21 5.86 -2.24
C TYR A 105 -2.87 4.62 -1.46
N TYR A 106 -2.99 4.69 -0.13
CA TYR A 106 -2.73 3.58 0.76
C TYR A 106 -3.93 3.35 1.67
N VAL A 107 -4.23 2.07 1.92
CA VAL A 107 -5.28 1.63 2.83
C VAL A 107 -4.76 0.54 3.75
N GLY A 108 -5.37 0.40 4.93
CA GLY A 108 -4.86 -0.46 5.98
C GLY A 108 -5.14 -1.95 5.76
N THR A 109 -6.19 -2.29 5.02
CA THR A 109 -6.64 -3.68 4.89
C THR A 109 -6.89 -4.09 3.45
N LYS A 110 -6.77 -5.41 3.19
CA LYS A 110 -7.09 -6.00 1.90
C LYS A 110 -8.56 -5.76 1.53
N ASP A 111 -9.46 -5.89 2.50
CA ASP A 111 -10.90 -5.74 2.28
C ASP A 111 -11.24 -4.32 1.82
N GLU A 112 -10.57 -3.30 2.38
CA GLU A 112 -10.72 -1.92 1.91
C GLU A 112 -10.22 -1.74 0.47
N ALA A 113 -9.06 -2.31 0.14
CA ALA A 113 -8.51 -2.25 -1.21
C ALA A 113 -9.45 -2.93 -2.23
N GLU A 114 -9.95 -4.12 -1.91
CA GLU A 114 -10.92 -4.84 -2.74
C GLU A 114 -12.25 -4.07 -2.87
N ALA A 115 -12.74 -3.48 -1.79
CA ALA A 115 -13.96 -2.68 -1.80
C ALA A 115 -13.84 -1.46 -2.73
N ILE A 116 -12.67 -0.78 -2.74
CA ILE A 116 -12.40 0.34 -3.67
C ILE A 116 -12.50 -0.14 -5.11
N ILE A 117 -11.80 -1.22 -5.46
CA ILE A 117 -11.80 -1.75 -6.83
C ILE A 117 -13.21 -2.18 -7.25
N ASN A 118 -13.94 -2.87 -6.38
CA ASN A 118 -15.29 -3.35 -6.67
C ASN A 118 -16.29 -2.19 -6.83
N GLU A 119 -16.17 -1.15 -6.02
CA GLU A 119 -17.01 0.05 -6.14
C GLU A 119 -16.73 0.81 -7.43
N LEU A 120 -15.47 0.98 -7.84
CA LEU A 120 -15.09 1.58 -9.11
C LEU A 120 -15.63 0.76 -10.30
N LYS A 121 -15.59 -0.59 -10.22
CA LYS A 121 -16.18 -1.48 -11.22
C LYS A 121 -17.70 -1.29 -11.31
N SER A 122 -18.39 -1.23 -10.17
CA SER A 122 -19.86 -1.05 -10.12
C SER A 122 -20.29 0.30 -10.70
N LYS A 123 -19.52 1.34 -10.47
CA LYS A 123 -19.71 2.68 -11.05
C LYS A 123 -19.30 2.77 -12.52
N LYS A 124 -18.79 1.70 -13.11
CA LYS A 124 -18.32 1.65 -14.52
C LYS A 124 -17.30 2.74 -14.86
N SER A 125 -16.29 2.90 -14.01
CA SER A 125 -15.18 3.83 -14.27
C SER A 125 -14.44 3.44 -15.56
N THR A 126 -14.08 4.43 -16.38
CA THR A 126 -13.36 4.20 -17.66
C THR A 126 -11.91 3.80 -17.48
N ASN A 127 -11.33 4.06 -16.31
CA ASN A 127 -9.93 3.77 -16.01
C ASN A 127 -9.74 2.52 -15.15
N ILE A 128 -10.81 1.74 -14.89
CA ILE A 128 -10.76 0.59 -13.98
C ILE A 128 -9.69 -0.45 -14.34
N ASN A 129 -9.43 -0.65 -15.63
CA ASN A 129 -8.43 -1.60 -16.10
C ASN A 129 -6.97 -1.16 -15.83
N LYS A 130 -6.77 0.09 -15.40
CA LYS A 130 -5.47 0.65 -15.02
C LYS A 130 -5.28 0.74 -13.51
N ILE A 131 -6.30 0.32 -12.74
CA ILE A 131 -6.32 0.41 -11.28
C ILE A 131 -6.23 -1.00 -10.71
N ALA A 132 -5.26 -1.20 -9.86
CA ALA A 132 -5.05 -2.44 -9.13
C ALA A 132 -4.68 -2.13 -7.68
N TYR A 133 -4.53 -3.14 -6.84
CA TYR A 133 -3.89 -2.98 -5.53
C TYR A 133 -2.74 -3.97 -5.39
N THR A 134 -1.79 -3.62 -4.56
CA THR A 134 -0.68 -4.50 -4.18
C THR A 134 -0.46 -4.45 -2.67
N GLN A 135 -0.09 -5.58 -2.10
CA GLN A 135 0.33 -5.68 -0.70
C GLN A 135 1.76 -5.18 -0.58
N VAL A 136 2.01 -4.36 0.41
CA VAL A 136 3.33 -3.75 0.66
C VAL A 136 3.75 -4.04 2.10
N HIS A 137 5.01 -4.46 2.26
CA HIS A 137 5.68 -4.51 3.55
C HIS A 137 6.78 -3.45 3.59
N SER A 138 6.75 -2.58 4.58
CA SER A 138 7.70 -1.47 4.69
C SER A 138 8.02 -1.16 6.14
N THR A 139 9.22 -0.66 6.40
CA THR A 139 9.60 -0.13 7.72
C THR A 139 8.99 1.25 8.00
N GLU A 140 8.43 1.90 6.96
CA GLU A 140 7.73 3.18 7.08
C GLU A 140 6.23 2.96 6.98
N MET A 141 5.48 3.42 7.98
CA MET A 141 4.03 3.49 7.93
C MET A 141 3.59 4.61 7.00
N LYS A 142 2.71 4.32 6.05
CA LYS A 142 2.11 5.33 5.17
C LYS A 142 0.80 5.86 5.79
N GLU A 143 0.44 7.09 5.44
CA GLU A 143 -0.85 7.66 5.82
C GLU A 143 -1.96 7.02 4.99
N PHE A 144 -2.99 6.49 5.67
CA PHE A 144 -4.10 5.82 5.00
C PHE A 144 -5.16 6.83 4.56
N THR A 145 -5.69 6.57 3.38
CA THR A 145 -6.76 7.38 2.80
C THR A 145 -8.07 6.62 2.89
N GLU A 146 -9.12 7.28 3.38
CA GLU A 146 -10.46 6.71 3.47
C GLU A 146 -10.97 6.25 2.09
N LYS A 147 -11.64 5.10 2.06
CA LYS A 147 -12.17 4.47 0.86
C LYS A 147 -12.95 5.45 -0.04
N ASP A 148 -13.87 6.22 0.54
CA ASP A 148 -14.75 7.11 -0.22
C ASP A 148 -13.98 8.26 -0.91
N LYS A 149 -12.93 8.75 -0.26
CA LYS A 149 -12.02 9.75 -0.84
C LYS A 149 -11.25 9.17 -2.03
N VAL A 150 -10.73 7.94 -1.87
CA VAL A 150 -10.02 7.25 -2.96
C VAL A 150 -10.94 6.98 -4.15
N VAL A 151 -12.15 6.45 -3.89
CA VAL A 151 -13.14 6.18 -4.95
C VAL A 151 -13.53 7.47 -5.69
N THR A 152 -13.77 8.55 -4.94
CA THR A 152 -14.13 9.85 -5.54
C THR A 152 -12.99 10.41 -6.42
N ALA A 153 -11.76 10.31 -5.96
CA ALA A 153 -10.59 10.80 -6.69
C ALA A 153 -10.28 9.95 -7.94
N LEU A 154 -10.54 8.64 -7.89
CA LEU A 154 -10.23 7.73 -8.99
C LEU A 154 -11.40 7.50 -9.95
N TYR A 155 -12.62 7.93 -9.60
CA TYR A 155 -13.78 7.74 -10.47
C TYR A 155 -13.75 8.69 -11.64
N VAL A 156 -13.48 8.14 -12.83
CA VAL A 156 -13.60 8.88 -14.09
C VAL A 156 -14.90 8.44 -14.77
N LYS A 157 -15.82 9.39 -14.97
CA LYS A 157 -17.08 9.13 -15.67
C LYS A 157 -16.82 8.55 -17.06
N PRO A 158 -17.54 7.50 -17.47
CA PRO A 158 -17.54 7.06 -18.86
C PRO A 158 -18.03 8.22 -19.74
N VAL A 159 -17.25 8.56 -20.74
CA VAL A 159 -17.72 9.48 -21.77
C VAL A 159 -18.75 8.72 -22.61
N VAL A 160 -20.01 9.03 -22.44
CA VAL A 160 -21.07 8.56 -23.34
C VAL A 160 -20.81 9.27 -24.67
N VAL A 161 -20.17 8.57 -25.59
CA VAL A 161 -20.17 9.01 -26.99
C VAL A 161 -21.61 8.88 -27.45
N ALA A 162 -22.32 10.00 -27.51
CA ALA A 162 -23.65 10.02 -28.08
C ALA A 162 -23.54 9.43 -29.49
N THR A 163 -24.23 8.29 -29.71
CA THR A 163 -24.40 7.74 -31.03
C THR A 163 -25.08 8.83 -31.85
N SER A 164 -24.34 9.35 -32.82
CA SER A 164 -24.75 10.48 -33.64
C SER A 164 -26.17 10.26 -34.18
N ALA A 165 -27.09 11.14 -33.81
CA ALA A 165 -28.35 11.26 -34.50
C ALA A 165 -28.05 11.70 -35.95
N TYR A 166 -28.48 10.95 -36.93
CA TYR A 166 -28.29 11.29 -38.32
C TYR A 166 -29.46 12.20 -38.75
N ALA A 167 -29.18 13.43 -39.14
CA ALA A 167 -30.17 14.26 -39.83
C ALA A 167 -30.17 13.92 -41.33
N THR A 168 -31.34 13.90 -41.94
CA THR A 168 -31.49 13.64 -43.37
C THR A 168 -31.57 14.95 -44.14
N TYR A 169 -30.61 15.19 -45.02
CA TYR A 169 -30.66 16.30 -45.94
C TYR A 169 -30.78 15.77 -47.39
N LYS A 170 -31.85 16.14 -48.10
CA LYS A 170 -32.18 15.64 -49.45
C LYS A 170 -32.15 14.09 -49.57
N GLY A 171 -32.68 13.38 -48.57
CA GLY A 171 -32.71 11.92 -48.55
C GLY A 171 -31.41 11.21 -48.18
N GLN A 172 -30.32 11.90 -47.94
CA GLN A 172 -29.09 11.33 -47.43
C GLN A 172 -28.96 11.56 -45.92
N LYS A 173 -28.62 10.48 -45.19
CA LYS A 173 -28.32 10.57 -43.74
C LYS A 173 -27.06 11.38 -43.51
N ILE A 174 -27.20 12.54 -42.89
CA ILE A 174 -26.09 13.38 -42.49
C ILE A 174 -25.89 13.20 -40.97
N ALA A 175 -24.68 12.86 -40.54
CA ALA A 175 -24.36 12.83 -39.12
C ALA A 175 -24.47 14.24 -38.55
N SER A 176 -25.48 14.52 -37.73
CA SER A 176 -25.50 15.71 -36.90
C SER A 176 -24.51 15.53 -35.76
N THR A 177 -23.41 16.20 -35.86
CA THR A 177 -22.42 16.23 -34.76
C THR A 177 -22.88 17.22 -33.71
N GLU A 178 -23.55 16.76 -32.67
CA GLU A 178 -23.40 17.41 -31.41
C GLU A 178 -21.96 17.10 -30.95
N THR A 179 -21.23 18.12 -30.66
CA THR A 179 -19.80 18.12 -30.33
C THR A 179 -19.47 17.08 -29.27
N PRO A 180 -18.63 16.07 -29.53
CA PRO A 180 -17.97 15.37 -28.44
C PRO A 180 -17.03 16.38 -27.80
N SER A 181 -17.29 16.70 -26.54
CA SER A 181 -16.37 17.47 -25.74
C SER A 181 -14.98 16.82 -25.78
N SER A 182 -13.96 17.62 -25.75
CA SER A 182 -12.51 17.44 -25.87
C SER A 182 -11.83 16.33 -25.04
N ALA A 183 -12.58 15.36 -24.50
CA ALA A 183 -12.08 14.46 -23.47
C ALA A 183 -11.42 13.16 -23.94
N VAL A 184 -11.46 12.83 -25.24
CA VAL A 184 -11.00 11.51 -25.71
C VAL A 184 -9.47 11.37 -25.83
N LEU A 185 -8.74 12.48 -25.92
CA LEU A 185 -7.28 12.45 -26.15
C LEU A 185 -6.46 13.06 -25.01
N GLY A 186 -7.08 13.58 -23.94
CA GLY A 186 -6.35 14.28 -22.85
C GLY A 186 -5.65 15.59 -23.29
N ILE A 187 -5.86 16.00 -24.51
CA ILE A 187 -5.39 17.27 -25.10
C ILE A 187 -6.61 18.11 -25.47
N GLY A 188 -6.62 19.36 -25.06
CA GLY A 188 -7.68 20.32 -25.38
C GLY A 188 -7.66 20.68 -26.86
N LEU A 189 -8.29 19.85 -27.69
CA LEU A 189 -8.51 20.19 -29.10
C LEU A 189 -9.71 21.12 -29.21
N ILE A 190 -9.51 22.27 -29.80
CA ILE A 190 -10.57 23.21 -30.11
C ILE A 190 -11.07 22.90 -31.53
N ARG A 191 -12.39 22.79 -31.69
CA ARG A 191 -13.00 22.69 -33.01
C ARG A 191 -12.77 24.03 -33.74
N PRO A 192 -12.12 24.04 -34.93
CA PRO A 192 -11.73 25.29 -35.58
C PRO A 192 -12.93 26.10 -36.05
N VAL A 193 -14.06 25.46 -36.35
CA VAL A 193 -15.27 26.12 -36.82
C VAL A 193 -16.51 25.27 -36.52
N SER A 194 -17.63 25.94 -36.23
CA SER A 194 -18.94 25.28 -36.12
C SER A 194 -19.54 25.15 -37.52
N GLY A 195 -19.87 23.90 -37.92
CA GLY A 195 -20.44 23.63 -39.26
C GLY A 195 -20.77 22.15 -39.43
N ILE A 196 -21.30 21.75 -40.59
CA ILE A 196 -21.66 20.42 -40.96
C ILE A 196 -20.47 19.71 -41.61
N ILE A 197 -20.12 18.51 -41.10
CA ILE A 197 -19.08 17.71 -41.76
C ILE A 197 -19.64 17.16 -43.05
N THR A 198 -19.18 17.64 -44.17
CA THR A 198 -19.63 17.25 -45.53
C THR A 198 -18.77 16.10 -46.07
N SER A 199 -17.54 15.95 -45.59
CA SER A 199 -16.71 14.84 -45.99
C SER A 199 -15.67 14.48 -44.89
N ARG A 200 -15.48 13.19 -44.66
CA ARG A 200 -14.53 12.68 -43.68
C ARG A 200 -13.21 12.27 -44.33
N PHE A 201 -12.17 12.23 -43.54
CA PHE A 201 -10.90 11.60 -43.92
C PHE A 201 -11.11 10.14 -44.30
N GLY A 202 -10.47 9.66 -45.34
CA GLY A 202 -10.49 8.26 -45.75
C GLY A 202 -10.65 8.04 -47.25
N GLN A 203 -10.92 6.76 -47.63
CA GLN A 203 -11.10 6.35 -49.02
C GLN A 203 -12.51 6.73 -49.51
N ARG A 204 -12.60 7.31 -50.71
CA ARG A 204 -13.85 7.65 -51.43
C ARG A 204 -13.86 6.98 -52.81
N ALA A 205 -15.01 6.99 -53.45
CA ALA A 205 -15.13 6.54 -54.85
C ALA A 205 -14.26 7.37 -55.81
N SER A 206 -14.04 8.63 -55.49
CA SER A 206 -13.19 9.60 -56.27
C SER A 206 -11.75 9.65 -55.83
N GLY A 207 -11.26 8.76 -54.93
CA GLY A 207 -9.90 8.75 -54.43
C GLY A 207 -9.78 8.96 -52.90
N LYS A 208 -8.55 9.03 -52.39
CA LYS A 208 -8.29 9.21 -50.95
C LYS A 208 -8.46 10.66 -50.53
N HIS A 209 -9.28 10.92 -49.52
CA HIS A 209 -9.45 12.24 -48.90
C HIS A 209 -8.56 12.36 -47.68
N THR A 210 -7.70 13.39 -47.66
CA THR A 210 -6.68 13.58 -46.62
C THR A 210 -7.07 14.58 -45.54
N GLY A 211 -8.32 15.10 -45.58
CA GLY A 211 -8.84 16.11 -44.65
C GLY A 211 -10.24 15.80 -44.13
N LEU A 212 -10.73 16.72 -43.31
CA LEU A 212 -12.10 16.78 -42.83
C LEU A 212 -12.74 18.06 -43.42
N ASP A 213 -13.78 17.90 -44.26
CA ASP A 213 -14.50 19.06 -44.82
C ASP A 213 -15.64 19.46 -43.89
N ILE A 214 -15.65 20.74 -43.50
CA ILE A 214 -16.73 21.31 -42.67
C ILE A 214 -17.35 22.45 -43.45
N ALA A 215 -18.62 22.28 -43.83
CA ALA A 215 -19.41 23.34 -44.45
C ALA A 215 -19.98 24.27 -43.37
N THR A 216 -19.88 25.56 -43.61
CA THR A 216 -20.38 26.61 -42.72
C THR A 216 -20.93 27.74 -43.54
N SER A 217 -21.63 28.70 -42.92
CA SER A 217 -22.18 29.87 -43.59
C SER A 217 -21.06 30.76 -44.09
N THR A 218 -21.28 31.42 -45.23
CA THR A 218 -20.33 32.41 -45.76
C THR A 218 -20.09 33.51 -44.73
N GLY A 219 -18.80 33.85 -44.48
CA GLY A 219 -18.42 34.88 -43.53
C GLY A 219 -18.20 34.34 -42.06
N THR A 220 -18.28 33.02 -41.84
CA THR A 220 -17.95 32.44 -40.53
C THR A 220 -16.44 32.63 -40.27
N THR A 221 -16.13 33.20 -39.10
CA THR A 221 -14.72 33.35 -38.64
C THR A 221 -14.17 31.99 -38.23
N ILE A 222 -12.93 31.71 -38.62
CA ILE A 222 -12.17 30.51 -38.30
C ILE A 222 -11.21 30.81 -37.15
#